data_b0e965dec99a85bf4d38720bca97e86a
#
_entry.id   b0e965dec99a85bf4d38720bca97e86a
#
_cell.length_a   1.000
_cell.length_b   1.000
_cell.length_c   1.000
_cell.angle_alpha   90.00
_cell.angle_beta   90.00
_cell.angle_gamma   90.00
#
_symmetry.space_group_name_H-M   'P 1'
#
loop_
_entity.id
_entity.type
_entity.pdbx_description
1 polymer ?
#
loop_
_entity_poly.entity_id
_entity_poly.type
_entity_poly.pdbx_seq_one_letter_code
_entity_poly.pdbx_strand_id
1 'polypeptide(L)'
;MEPQKLKDEFQLGELLEKIVLIKDIKTAQELLFTLICSNDQIQKALNLCVTQHDGQFRKSGEPYSIHPILVACIVAFLGEEQDMVISALLHDVVEDTDYTLYQIEENFGKNVAKIVESLTKIVSIRESKFVPSTDKSHEKLHSSALTFRRMLLIAIEDVRGLVVKLCDRLHNMVTLEALRPDKQKRIAEETLVVYAPIAHRLGISSVKNLLEDLSFRYILPHEYNKIDKYMNDHKEQLWATLRKFSIKISNLLIQNGFDESKFQIQTRTKHYYSIYLKMQRKGISIQEVLDLLAVRIIVENTMDCYKILGLIHTNFNPLISRFKDYIALPKQNRYQTIHTTIFDESMIIEAQIRTFDMHRISEYGVAAHWKYKEDGYSNPNLEWMNDIKMQDSETPEDLYEYAKQSLYSEDIAVYSPKGGIFTLPRGATTLDF
;
A
#
# COMPACT_ATOMS: atom_id res chain seq x y z
N MET A 1 9.83 24.15 -5.25
CA MET A 1 10.42 22.81 -5.45
C MET A 1 9.43 22.05 -6.34
N GLU A 2 9.87 21.38 -7.38
CA GLU A 2 8.93 20.63 -8.23
C GLU A 2 8.30 19.50 -7.41
N PRO A 3 6.97 19.25 -7.53
CA PRO A 3 6.25 18.22 -6.74
C PRO A 3 6.87 16.82 -6.85
N GLN A 4 7.49 16.50 -7.99
CA GLN A 4 8.18 15.24 -8.23
C GLN A 4 9.39 15.04 -7.32
N LYS A 5 10.17 16.08 -7.05
CA LYS A 5 11.37 16.02 -6.18
C LYS A 5 11.02 15.70 -4.72
N LEU A 6 9.90 16.22 -4.24
CA LEU A 6 9.40 15.92 -2.89
C LEU A 6 9.01 14.44 -2.71
N LYS A 7 8.45 13.81 -3.76
CA LYS A 7 8.04 12.40 -3.72
C LYS A 7 9.21 11.42 -3.76
N ASP A 8 10.31 11.83 -4.39
CA ASP A 8 11.53 11.02 -4.43
C ASP A 8 12.30 11.09 -3.08
N GLU A 9 12.10 12.15 -2.31
CA GLU A 9 12.74 12.38 -1.01
C GLU A 9 11.94 11.83 0.18
N PHE A 10 10.60 11.73 0.09
CA PHE A 10 9.73 11.31 1.19
C PHE A 10 9.14 9.92 0.99
N GLN A 11 9.06 9.14 2.07
CA GLN A 11 8.24 7.94 2.11
C GLN A 11 6.80 8.27 2.57
N LEU A 12 5.81 7.46 2.16
CA LEU A 12 4.42 7.67 2.56
C LEU A 12 4.24 7.74 4.10
N GLY A 13 5.05 6.99 4.86
CA GLY A 13 5.03 7.04 6.32
C GLY A 13 5.37 8.44 6.87
N GLU A 14 6.39 9.11 6.32
CA GLU A 14 6.79 10.46 6.71
C GLU A 14 5.71 11.50 6.37
N LEU A 15 5.00 11.31 5.25
CA LEU A 15 3.84 12.14 4.93
C LEU A 15 2.73 11.97 5.98
N LEU A 16 2.45 10.74 6.41
CA LEU A 16 1.43 10.48 7.43
C LEU A 16 1.80 11.10 8.79
N GLU A 17 3.07 11.09 9.17
CA GLU A 17 3.54 11.77 10.39
C GLU A 17 3.24 13.28 10.35
N LYS A 18 3.41 13.92 9.18
CA LYS A 18 3.04 15.33 9.00
C LYS A 18 1.51 15.53 9.03
N ILE A 19 0.76 14.64 8.36
CA ILE A 19 -0.71 14.69 8.27
C ILE A 19 -1.34 14.66 9.67
N VAL A 20 -0.87 13.83 10.58
CA VAL A 20 -1.40 13.71 11.95
C VAL A 20 -1.30 15.02 12.75
N LEU A 21 -0.29 15.84 12.45
CA LEU A 21 -0.05 17.12 13.13
C LEU A 21 -0.93 18.26 12.61
N ILE A 22 -1.54 18.12 11.44
CA ILE A 22 -2.34 19.18 10.80
C ILE A 22 -3.73 19.24 11.44
N LYS A 23 -4.11 20.42 11.95
CA LYS A 23 -5.37 20.67 12.64
C LYS A 23 -6.15 21.88 12.09
N ASP A 24 -5.64 22.53 11.06
CA ASP A 24 -6.28 23.66 10.41
C ASP A 24 -6.30 23.52 8.89
N ILE A 25 -7.32 24.16 8.26
CA ILE A 25 -7.57 24.05 6.83
C ILE A 25 -6.42 24.64 6.00
N LYS A 26 -5.86 25.76 6.43
CA LYS A 26 -4.81 26.44 5.67
C LYS A 26 -3.56 25.59 5.52
N THR A 27 -3.08 25.01 6.62
CA THR A 27 -1.93 24.09 6.61
C THR A 27 -2.19 22.84 5.77
N ALA A 28 -3.42 22.29 5.80
CA ALA A 28 -3.81 21.15 4.96
C ALA A 28 -3.78 21.52 3.45
N GLN A 29 -4.26 22.71 3.09
CA GLN A 29 -4.22 23.23 1.72
C GLN A 29 -2.78 23.48 1.25
N GLU A 30 -1.95 24.08 2.10
CA GLU A 30 -0.52 24.30 1.81
C GLU A 30 0.19 22.96 1.52
N LEU A 31 -0.08 21.91 2.33
CA LEU A 31 0.46 20.58 2.07
C LEU A 31 -0.01 20.03 0.73
N LEU A 32 -1.30 20.12 0.39
CA LEU A 32 -1.82 19.65 -0.89
C LEU A 32 -1.10 20.30 -2.08
N PHE A 33 -0.90 21.63 -2.05
CA PHE A 33 -0.23 22.35 -3.12
C PHE A 33 1.30 22.16 -3.17
N THR A 34 1.91 21.54 -2.15
CA THR A 34 3.28 21.04 -2.26
C THR A 34 3.38 19.72 -3.03
N LEU A 35 2.28 18.94 -3.06
CA LEU A 35 2.23 17.60 -3.66
C LEU A 35 1.68 17.59 -5.08
N ILE A 36 0.90 18.61 -5.47
CA ILE A 36 0.30 18.72 -6.81
C ILE A 36 0.30 20.17 -7.29
N CYS A 37 0.45 20.36 -8.60
CA CYS A 37 0.30 21.70 -9.19
C CYS A 37 -1.13 22.19 -9.05
N SER A 38 -1.31 23.39 -8.50
CA SER A 38 -2.60 24.05 -8.41
C SER A 38 -3.13 24.39 -9.81
N ASN A 39 -4.42 24.11 -10.03
CA ASN A 39 -5.18 24.58 -11.19
C ASN A 39 -6.61 24.96 -10.78
N ASP A 40 -7.36 25.59 -11.70
CA ASP A 40 -8.70 26.10 -11.43
C ASP A 40 -9.67 25.02 -10.97
N GLN A 41 -9.59 23.81 -11.50
CA GLN A 41 -10.49 22.71 -11.16
C GLN A 41 -10.22 22.17 -9.74
N ILE A 42 -8.97 22.01 -9.37
CA ILE A 42 -8.57 21.59 -8.00
C ILE A 42 -8.96 22.65 -7.01
N GLN A 43 -8.74 23.96 -7.33
CA GLN A 43 -9.12 25.07 -6.46
C GLN A 43 -10.64 25.14 -6.29
N LYS A 44 -11.41 24.92 -7.37
CA LYS A 44 -12.88 24.87 -7.33
C LYS A 44 -13.37 23.71 -6.44
N ALA A 45 -12.77 22.51 -6.56
CA ALA A 45 -13.13 21.36 -5.74
C ALA A 45 -12.79 21.58 -4.26
N LEU A 46 -11.63 22.18 -3.98
CA LEU A 46 -11.19 22.51 -2.63
C LEU A 46 -12.15 23.53 -1.97
N ASN A 47 -12.53 24.60 -2.68
CA ASN A 47 -13.48 25.59 -2.19
C ASN A 47 -14.86 24.96 -1.93
N LEU A 48 -15.33 24.09 -2.83
CA LEU A 48 -16.58 23.35 -2.66
C LEU A 48 -16.53 22.45 -1.42
N CYS A 49 -15.47 21.67 -1.24
CA CYS A 49 -15.27 20.82 -0.07
C CYS A 49 -15.35 21.64 1.24
N VAL A 50 -14.63 22.74 1.32
CA VAL A 50 -14.62 23.60 2.52
C VAL A 50 -16.00 24.21 2.77
N THR A 51 -16.69 24.70 1.73
CA THR A 51 -17.99 25.35 1.87
C THR A 51 -19.09 24.35 2.25
N GLN A 52 -19.09 23.15 1.65
CA GLN A 52 -20.14 22.14 1.91
C GLN A 52 -20.01 21.51 3.31
N HIS A 53 -18.81 21.43 3.86
CA HIS A 53 -18.56 20.94 5.23
C HIS A 53 -18.43 22.05 6.27
N ASP A 54 -18.84 23.29 5.95
CA ASP A 54 -18.80 24.39 6.92
C ASP A 54 -19.69 24.09 8.14
N GLY A 55 -19.16 24.35 9.32
CA GLY A 55 -19.85 24.04 10.59
C GLY A 55 -19.84 22.56 11.00
N GLN A 56 -19.27 21.66 10.20
CA GLN A 56 -19.10 20.26 10.57
C GLN A 56 -17.72 20.02 11.22
N PHE A 57 -17.68 19.16 12.24
CA PHE A 57 -16.46 18.85 13.00
C PHE A 57 -16.26 17.34 13.12
N ARG A 58 -15.01 16.92 13.10
CA ARG A 58 -14.63 15.54 13.41
C ARG A 58 -14.72 15.28 14.92
N LYS A 59 -14.72 14.00 15.31
CA LYS A 59 -14.72 13.61 16.74
C LYS A 59 -13.47 14.05 17.49
N SER A 60 -12.38 14.29 16.78
CA SER A 60 -11.12 14.86 17.27
C SER A 60 -11.16 16.39 17.45
N GLY A 61 -12.25 17.05 16.99
CA GLY A 61 -12.53 18.49 17.22
C GLY A 61 -12.11 19.42 16.07
N GLU A 62 -11.35 18.95 15.07
CA GLU A 62 -10.99 19.74 13.90
C GLU A 62 -12.13 19.86 12.88
N PRO A 63 -12.16 20.92 12.03
CA PRO A 63 -13.10 21.06 10.92
C PRO A 63 -13.11 19.80 10.02
N TYR A 64 -14.31 19.36 9.63
CA TYR A 64 -14.47 18.12 8.86
C TYR A 64 -13.73 18.17 7.52
N SER A 65 -13.72 19.32 6.84
CA SER A 65 -13.07 19.54 5.55
C SER A 65 -11.56 19.22 5.53
N ILE A 66 -10.89 19.21 6.69
CA ILE A 66 -9.48 18.79 6.78
C ILE A 66 -9.30 17.34 6.34
N HIS A 67 -10.27 16.46 6.64
CA HIS A 67 -10.19 15.05 6.26
C HIS A 67 -10.10 14.84 4.74
N PRO A 68 -11.07 15.30 3.92
CA PRO A 68 -10.97 15.12 2.47
C PRO A 68 -9.72 15.79 1.87
N ILE A 69 -9.28 16.94 2.41
CA ILE A 69 -8.05 17.59 1.95
C ILE A 69 -6.82 16.69 2.21
N LEU A 70 -6.71 16.09 3.40
CA LEU A 70 -5.60 15.20 3.74
C LEU A 70 -5.67 13.86 3.01
N VAL A 71 -6.88 13.34 2.72
CA VAL A 71 -7.05 12.19 1.81
C VAL A 71 -6.56 12.54 0.42
N ALA A 72 -6.89 13.73 -0.10
CA ALA A 72 -6.39 14.21 -1.38
C ALA A 72 -4.85 14.37 -1.39
N CYS A 73 -4.23 14.74 -0.27
CA CYS A 73 -2.76 14.73 -0.12
C CYS A 73 -2.17 13.31 -0.29
N ILE A 74 -2.79 12.30 0.32
CA ILE A 74 -2.34 10.90 0.18
C ILE A 74 -2.51 10.43 -1.26
N VAL A 75 -3.65 10.72 -1.89
CA VAL A 75 -3.92 10.39 -3.30
C VAL A 75 -2.91 11.07 -4.22
N ALA A 76 -2.66 12.37 -4.03
CA ALA A 76 -1.68 13.14 -4.80
C ALA A 76 -0.26 12.59 -4.64
N PHE A 77 0.09 12.07 -3.48
CA PHE A 77 1.38 11.41 -3.23
C PHE A 77 1.53 10.09 -3.98
N LEU A 78 0.47 9.27 -4.03
CA LEU A 78 0.50 7.96 -4.71
C LEU A 78 0.48 8.10 -6.24
N GLY A 79 -0.28 9.06 -6.77
CA GLY A 79 -0.41 9.32 -8.20
C GLY A 79 -0.94 10.72 -8.46
N GLU A 80 -0.51 11.37 -9.53
CA GLU A 80 -0.82 12.79 -9.81
C GLU A 80 -2.05 12.95 -10.73
N GLU A 81 -2.95 11.95 -10.79
CA GLU A 81 -4.14 12.06 -11.62
C GLU A 81 -5.14 13.07 -11.03
N GLN A 82 -5.40 14.14 -11.76
CA GLN A 82 -6.25 15.26 -11.33
C GLN A 82 -7.65 14.80 -10.91
N ASP A 83 -8.31 13.95 -11.70
CA ASP A 83 -9.67 13.48 -11.42
C ASP A 83 -9.75 12.71 -10.10
N MET A 84 -8.69 11.97 -9.74
CA MET A 84 -8.61 11.27 -8.46
C MET A 84 -8.45 12.25 -7.29
N VAL A 85 -7.61 13.27 -7.42
CA VAL A 85 -7.42 14.29 -6.37
C VAL A 85 -8.71 15.07 -6.15
N ILE A 86 -9.39 15.48 -7.22
CA ILE A 86 -10.71 16.14 -7.15
C ILE A 86 -11.74 15.20 -6.49
N SER A 87 -11.77 13.93 -6.89
CA SER A 87 -12.68 12.95 -6.30
C SER A 87 -12.39 12.70 -4.81
N ALA A 88 -11.12 12.75 -4.39
CA ALA A 88 -10.74 12.65 -3.00
C ALA A 88 -11.17 13.88 -2.19
N LEU A 89 -11.14 15.08 -2.75
CA LEU A 89 -11.69 16.29 -2.13
C LEU A 89 -13.21 16.23 -1.95
N LEU A 90 -13.91 15.55 -2.87
CA LEU A 90 -15.37 15.54 -2.95
C LEU A 90 -16.01 14.22 -2.47
N HIS A 91 -15.24 13.26 -1.98
CA HIS A 91 -15.74 11.91 -1.72
C HIS A 91 -16.85 11.84 -0.66
N ASP A 92 -16.80 12.70 0.36
CA ASP A 92 -17.81 12.77 1.41
C ASP A 92 -18.90 13.83 1.13
N VAL A 93 -18.70 14.70 0.13
CA VAL A 93 -19.66 15.81 -0.14
C VAL A 93 -21.04 15.26 -0.51
N VAL A 94 -21.11 14.18 -1.32
CA VAL A 94 -22.40 13.57 -1.70
C VAL A 94 -23.03 12.77 -0.57
N GLU A 95 -22.23 12.24 0.35
CA GLU A 95 -22.71 11.41 1.47
C GLU A 95 -23.20 12.26 2.64
N ASP A 96 -22.49 13.35 2.94
CA ASP A 96 -22.67 14.13 4.17
C ASP A 96 -23.31 15.50 3.94
N THR A 97 -23.71 15.85 2.70
CA THR A 97 -24.35 17.12 2.35
C THR A 97 -25.48 16.96 1.32
N ASP A 98 -26.19 18.03 1.01
CA ASP A 98 -27.27 18.04 0.00
C ASP A 98 -26.73 18.13 -1.46
N TYR A 99 -25.41 18.10 -1.67
CA TYR A 99 -24.79 18.21 -3.00
C TYR A 99 -24.91 16.90 -3.75
N THR A 100 -25.45 16.94 -4.98
CA THR A 100 -25.79 15.73 -5.74
C THR A 100 -24.69 15.29 -6.71
N LEU A 101 -24.69 14.00 -7.10
CA LEU A 101 -23.81 13.49 -8.15
C LEU A 101 -24.01 14.21 -9.49
N TYR A 102 -25.24 14.63 -9.82
CA TYR A 102 -25.52 15.43 -11.01
C TYR A 102 -24.76 16.76 -11.00
N GLN A 103 -24.73 17.45 -9.87
CA GLN A 103 -23.99 18.70 -9.73
C GLN A 103 -22.47 18.49 -9.78
N ILE A 104 -21.97 17.33 -9.31
CA ILE A 104 -20.57 16.97 -9.49
C ILE A 104 -20.25 16.75 -10.98
N GLU A 105 -21.09 16.01 -11.73
CA GLU A 105 -20.90 15.79 -13.16
C GLU A 105 -20.90 17.12 -13.95
N GLU A 106 -21.83 18.00 -13.65
CA GLU A 106 -21.92 19.32 -14.30
C GLU A 106 -20.70 20.21 -14.01
N ASN A 107 -20.16 20.18 -12.80
CA ASN A 107 -19.08 21.07 -12.36
C ASN A 107 -17.68 20.53 -12.60
N PHE A 108 -17.48 19.20 -12.58
CA PHE A 108 -16.17 18.53 -12.59
C PHE A 108 -16.05 17.43 -13.65
N GLY A 109 -17.14 17.16 -14.38
CA GLY A 109 -17.17 16.21 -15.47
C GLY A 109 -17.48 14.77 -15.04
N LYS A 110 -17.77 13.97 -16.07
CA LYS A 110 -18.27 12.59 -15.93
C LYS A 110 -17.30 11.65 -15.22
N ASN A 111 -15.98 11.83 -15.42
CA ASN A 111 -14.97 10.96 -14.79
C ASN A 111 -14.97 11.13 -13.27
N VAL A 112 -14.93 12.36 -12.78
CA VAL A 112 -14.99 12.67 -11.35
C VAL A 112 -16.29 12.14 -10.75
N ALA A 113 -17.44 12.40 -11.39
CA ALA A 113 -18.72 11.91 -10.92
C ALA A 113 -18.75 10.38 -10.81
N LYS A 114 -18.20 9.65 -11.79
CA LYS A 114 -18.11 8.19 -11.77
C LYS A 114 -17.25 7.67 -10.61
N ILE A 115 -16.11 8.31 -10.32
CA ILE A 115 -15.25 7.92 -9.21
C ILE A 115 -15.99 8.17 -7.88
N VAL A 116 -16.61 9.34 -7.69
CA VAL A 116 -17.36 9.67 -6.46
C VAL A 116 -18.58 8.74 -6.30
N GLU A 117 -19.33 8.44 -7.37
CA GLU A 117 -20.43 7.48 -7.34
C GLU A 117 -19.97 6.10 -6.85
N SER A 118 -18.80 5.64 -7.32
CA SER A 118 -18.23 4.35 -6.90
C SER A 118 -17.93 4.32 -5.39
N LEU A 119 -17.47 5.45 -4.82
CA LEU A 119 -17.21 5.60 -3.39
C LEU A 119 -18.50 5.55 -2.57
N THR A 120 -19.52 6.31 -2.96
CA THR A 120 -20.85 6.35 -2.30
C THR A 120 -21.52 4.96 -2.32
N LYS A 121 -21.41 4.20 -3.44
CA LYS A 121 -21.91 2.82 -3.51
C LYS A 121 -21.24 1.89 -2.51
N ILE A 122 -19.95 2.05 -2.19
CA ILE A 122 -19.24 1.25 -1.18
C ILE A 122 -19.87 1.48 0.21
N VAL A 123 -20.25 2.70 0.54
CA VAL A 123 -20.79 3.09 1.85
C VAL A 123 -22.26 2.67 2.02
N SER A 124 -23.11 2.99 1.04
CA SER A 124 -24.57 2.71 1.12
C SER A 124 -24.90 1.22 1.30
N ILE A 125 -24.02 0.36 0.80
CA ILE A 125 -24.18 -1.10 0.90
C ILE A 125 -23.77 -1.62 2.28
N ARG A 126 -22.91 -0.89 3.02
CA ARG A 126 -22.50 -1.22 4.39
C ARG A 126 -23.66 -1.05 5.38
N GLU A 127 -24.58 -0.13 5.13
CA GLU A 127 -25.67 0.20 6.04
C GLU A 127 -26.92 -0.69 5.85
N SER A 128 -27.09 -1.29 4.68
CA SER A 128 -28.40 -1.88 4.28
C SER A 128 -28.74 -3.27 4.77
N LYS A 129 -27.81 -4.06 5.39
CA LYS A 129 -28.13 -5.43 5.85
C LYS A 129 -27.34 -5.86 7.10
N PHE A 130 -27.78 -5.42 8.25
CA PHE A 130 -27.47 -6.08 9.52
C PHE A 130 -28.61 -7.07 9.82
N VAL A 131 -28.39 -8.36 9.52
CA VAL A 131 -29.28 -9.44 10.01
C VAL A 131 -28.58 -10.05 11.24
N PRO A 132 -29.16 -9.94 12.44
CA PRO A 132 -28.56 -10.54 13.64
C PRO A 132 -28.56 -12.05 13.53
N SER A 133 -27.39 -12.67 13.61
CA SER A 133 -27.25 -14.12 13.77
C SER A 133 -26.78 -14.46 15.19
N THR A 134 -27.03 -15.69 15.62
CA THR A 134 -26.68 -16.17 16.97
C THR A 134 -25.19 -16.51 17.13
N ASP A 135 -24.43 -16.60 16.03
CA ASP A 135 -22.99 -16.90 16.02
C ASP A 135 -22.17 -15.71 15.51
N LYS A 136 -21.57 -14.96 16.47
CA LYS A 136 -20.83 -13.74 16.22
C LYS A 136 -19.56 -13.91 15.36
N SER A 137 -18.98 -15.10 15.29
CA SER A 137 -17.75 -15.34 14.50
C SER A 137 -18.08 -15.56 13.02
N HIS A 138 -19.11 -16.34 12.71
CA HIS A 138 -19.62 -16.52 11.35
C HIS A 138 -20.19 -15.22 10.77
N GLU A 139 -20.88 -14.44 11.58
CA GLU A 139 -21.44 -13.14 11.17
C GLU A 139 -20.38 -12.13 10.78
N LYS A 140 -19.27 -12.07 11.55
CA LYS A 140 -18.12 -11.22 11.22
C LYS A 140 -17.45 -11.62 9.90
N LEU A 141 -17.23 -12.92 9.70
CA LEU A 141 -16.61 -13.45 8.48
C LEU A 141 -17.49 -13.14 7.25
N HIS A 142 -18.78 -13.43 7.35
CA HIS A 142 -19.75 -13.16 6.29
C HIS A 142 -19.80 -11.66 5.92
N SER A 143 -19.87 -10.78 6.91
CA SER A 143 -19.88 -9.32 6.69
C SER A 143 -18.59 -8.83 6.01
N SER A 144 -17.44 -9.34 6.43
CA SER A 144 -16.14 -9.00 5.83
C SER A 144 -16.03 -9.51 4.40
N ALA A 145 -16.48 -10.74 4.14
CA ALA A 145 -16.50 -11.36 2.82
C ALA A 145 -17.40 -10.58 1.85
N LEU A 146 -18.60 -10.19 2.29
CA LEU A 146 -19.50 -9.35 1.50
C LEU A 146 -18.88 -7.98 1.19
N THR A 147 -18.27 -7.34 2.17
CA THR A 147 -17.61 -6.04 1.96
C THR A 147 -16.47 -6.17 0.96
N PHE A 148 -15.64 -7.20 1.10
CA PHE A 148 -14.54 -7.49 0.19
C PHE A 148 -15.03 -7.72 -1.25
N ARG A 149 -16.01 -8.62 -1.45
CA ARG A 149 -16.61 -8.91 -2.77
C ARG A 149 -17.14 -7.64 -3.43
N ARG A 150 -17.82 -6.80 -2.69
CA ARG A 150 -18.42 -5.57 -3.19
C ARG A 150 -17.38 -4.53 -3.61
N MET A 151 -16.33 -4.36 -2.80
CA MET A 151 -15.21 -3.49 -3.16
C MET A 151 -14.55 -3.94 -4.46
N LEU A 152 -14.43 -5.25 -4.67
CA LEU A 152 -13.90 -5.79 -5.92
C LEU A 152 -14.82 -5.53 -7.12
N LEU A 153 -16.13 -5.72 -6.97
CA LEU A 153 -17.09 -5.46 -8.05
C LEU A 153 -17.08 -4.00 -8.49
N ILE A 154 -16.95 -3.06 -7.55
CA ILE A 154 -16.85 -1.64 -7.85
C ILE A 154 -15.51 -1.32 -8.53
N ALA A 155 -14.41 -1.95 -8.08
CA ALA A 155 -13.10 -1.79 -8.69
C ALA A 155 -13.05 -2.25 -10.16
N ILE A 156 -13.90 -3.19 -10.55
CA ILE A 156 -14.05 -3.63 -11.95
C ILE A 156 -14.61 -2.50 -12.83
N GLU A 157 -15.49 -1.65 -12.29
CA GLU A 157 -16.03 -0.50 -13.02
C GLU A 157 -15.01 0.64 -13.12
N ASP A 158 -14.38 1.00 -12.01
CA ASP A 158 -13.29 1.98 -11.94
C ASP A 158 -12.41 1.78 -10.70
N VAL A 159 -11.20 1.27 -10.90
CA VAL A 159 -10.26 1.00 -9.82
C VAL A 159 -9.79 2.26 -9.08
N ARG A 160 -9.93 3.45 -9.69
CA ARG A 160 -9.53 4.73 -9.09
C ARG A 160 -10.33 5.03 -7.81
N GLY A 161 -11.64 4.75 -7.82
CA GLY A 161 -12.47 4.88 -6.62
C GLY A 161 -11.96 4.01 -5.47
N LEU A 162 -11.54 2.78 -5.77
CA LEU A 162 -10.99 1.89 -4.74
C LEU A 162 -9.67 2.42 -4.14
N VAL A 163 -8.81 3.03 -4.96
CA VAL A 163 -7.57 3.65 -4.45
C VAL A 163 -7.87 4.86 -3.56
N VAL A 164 -8.82 5.73 -3.95
CA VAL A 164 -9.27 6.83 -3.08
C VAL A 164 -9.82 6.26 -1.75
N LYS A 165 -10.59 5.17 -1.80
CA LYS A 165 -11.12 4.54 -0.57
C LYS A 165 -10.04 3.91 0.32
N LEU A 166 -8.95 3.40 -0.27
CA LEU A 166 -7.77 2.96 0.50
C LEU A 166 -7.07 4.14 1.19
N CYS A 167 -6.97 5.30 0.52
CA CYS A 167 -6.40 6.52 1.10
C CYS A 167 -7.28 7.09 2.21
N ASP A 168 -8.62 7.11 2.04
CA ASP A 168 -9.58 7.45 3.07
C ASP A 168 -9.43 6.54 4.30
N ARG A 169 -9.39 5.22 4.08
CA ARG A 169 -9.17 4.26 5.17
C ARG A 169 -7.83 4.50 5.87
N LEU A 170 -6.77 4.78 5.14
CA LEU A 170 -5.45 5.04 5.71
C LEU A 170 -5.49 6.31 6.60
N HIS A 171 -6.10 7.40 6.14
CA HIS A 171 -6.27 8.60 6.96
C HIS A 171 -7.14 8.33 8.20
N ASN A 172 -8.21 7.56 8.07
CA ASN A 172 -9.05 7.16 9.19
C ASN A 172 -8.30 6.30 10.22
N MET A 173 -7.35 5.46 9.77
CA MET A 173 -6.51 4.65 10.67
C MET A 173 -5.49 5.48 11.44
N VAL A 174 -4.88 6.50 10.86
CA VAL A 174 -3.94 7.38 11.58
C VAL A 174 -4.63 8.32 12.58
N THR A 175 -5.92 8.58 12.41
CA THR A 175 -6.73 9.40 13.33
C THR A 175 -7.63 8.55 14.26
N LEU A 176 -7.42 7.25 14.32
CA LEU A 176 -8.31 6.28 14.98
C LEU A 176 -8.36 6.46 16.51
N GLU A 177 -7.36 7.08 17.11
CA GLU A 177 -7.26 7.33 18.56
C GLU A 177 -8.44 8.18 19.09
N ALA A 178 -9.04 9.02 18.29
CA ALA A 178 -10.21 9.83 18.65
C ALA A 178 -11.50 9.02 18.90
N LEU A 179 -11.52 7.74 18.56
CA LEU A 179 -12.67 6.86 18.72
C LEU A 179 -12.58 6.04 20.02
N ARG A 180 -13.73 5.51 20.46
CA ARG A 180 -13.78 4.57 21.60
C ARG A 180 -13.06 3.25 21.28
N PRO A 181 -12.45 2.58 22.27
CA PRO A 181 -11.66 1.36 22.09
C PRO A 181 -12.38 0.22 21.35
N ASP A 182 -13.68 0.04 21.58
CA ASP A 182 -14.51 -0.95 20.89
C ASP A 182 -14.59 -0.69 19.38
N LYS A 183 -14.74 0.58 18.99
CA LYS A 183 -14.76 1.00 17.58
C LYS A 183 -13.36 0.94 16.96
N GLN A 184 -12.32 1.34 17.71
CA GLN A 184 -10.93 1.23 17.25
C GLN A 184 -10.61 -0.20 16.83
N LYS A 185 -10.89 -1.18 17.71
CA LYS A 185 -10.60 -2.59 17.44
C LYS A 185 -11.38 -3.11 16.23
N ARG A 186 -12.67 -2.80 16.14
CA ARG A 186 -13.52 -3.24 15.01
C ARG A 186 -13.03 -2.69 13.67
N ILE A 187 -12.69 -1.38 13.62
CA ILE A 187 -12.19 -0.74 12.39
C ILE A 187 -10.82 -1.31 12.01
N ALA A 188 -9.94 -1.56 12.98
CA ALA A 188 -8.65 -2.17 12.77
C ALA A 188 -8.77 -3.61 12.24
N GLU A 189 -9.65 -4.44 12.82
CA GLU A 189 -9.95 -5.80 12.33
C GLU A 189 -10.45 -5.76 10.87
N GLU A 190 -11.42 -4.92 10.56
CA GLU A 190 -11.93 -4.75 9.17
C GLU A 190 -10.81 -4.29 8.23
N THR A 191 -9.96 -3.37 8.67
CA THR A 191 -8.85 -2.85 7.86
C THR A 191 -7.84 -3.94 7.54
N LEU A 192 -7.46 -4.75 8.53
CA LEU A 192 -6.50 -5.84 8.34
C LEU A 192 -7.05 -6.95 7.44
N VAL A 193 -8.36 -7.23 7.54
CA VAL A 193 -9.02 -8.37 6.90
C VAL A 193 -9.52 -8.04 5.49
N VAL A 194 -9.87 -6.78 5.21
CA VAL A 194 -10.45 -6.36 3.92
C VAL A 194 -9.51 -5.42 3.15
N TYR A 195 -9.13 -4.29 3.76
CA TYR A 195 -8.44 -3.23 3.03
C TYR A 195 -6.97 -3.52 2.74
N ALA A 196 -6.23 -4.08 3.69
CA ALA A 196 -4.83 -4.44 3.49
C ALA A 196 -4.65 -5.51 2.40
N PRO A 197 -5.49 -6.57 2.33
CA PRO A 197 -5.51 -7.51 1.22
C PRO A 197 -5.79 -6.86 -0.14
N ILE A 198 -6.74 -5.94 -0.21
CA ILE A 198 -7.04 -5.23 -1.46
C ILE A 198 -5.84 -4.38 -1.91
N ALA A 199 -5.23 -3.63 -0.99
CA ALA A 199 -4.03 -2.85 -1.29
C ALA A 199 -2.89 -3.74 -1.81
N HIS A 200 -2.73 -4.95 -1.25
CA HIS A 200 -1.76 -5.95 -1.73
C HIS A 200 -2.05 -6.40 -3.15
N ARG A 201 -3.31 -6.73 -3.46
CA ARG A 201 -3.74 -7.15 -4.81
C ARG A 201 -3.54 -6.06 -5.85
N LEU A 202 -3.77 -4.80 -5.49
CA LEU A 202 -3.50 -3.65 -6.35
C LEU A 202 -2.00 -3.33 -6.45
N GLY A 203 -1.12 -4.05 -5.74
CA GLY A 203 0.32 -3.83 -5.74
C GLY A 203 0.77 -2.59 -4.97
N ILE A 204 -0.12 -1.92 -4.21
CA ILE A 204 0.19 -0.69 -3.47
C ILE A 204 0.81 -1.08 -2.11
N SER A 205 2.10 -1.50 -2.16
CA SER A 205 2.78 -2.04 -0.98
C SER A 205 2.96 -1.01 0.14
N SER A 206 3.13 0.26 -0.19
CA SER A 206 3.26 1.35 0.77
C SER A 206 1.99 1.49 1.64
N VAL A 207 0.82 1.54 1.02
CA VAL A 207 -0.47 1.61 1.73
C VAL A 207 -0.75 0.32 2.50
N LYS A 208 -0.54 -0.84 1.87
CA LYS A 208 -0.74 -2.16 2.50
C LYS A 208 0.03 -2.29 3.81
N ASN A 209 1.32 -1.96 3.80
CA ASN A 209 2.18 -2.10 4.97
C ASN A 209 1.75 -1.17 6.12
N LEU A 210 1.38 0.07 5.81
CA LEU A 210 0.88 1.02 6.81
C LEU A 210 -0.47 0.60 7.39
N LEU A 211 -1.40 0.12 6.56
CA LEU A 211 -2.68 -0.40 7.04
C LEU A 211 -2.49 -1.60 7.96
N GLU A 212 -1.56 -2.51 7.66
CA GLU A 212 -1.23 -3.65 8.51
C GLU A 212 -0.63 -3.22 9.84
N ASP A 213 0.39 -2.35 9.84
CA ASP A 213 1.06 -1.91 11.07
C ASP A 213 0.12 -1.11 11.98
N LEU A 214 -0.67 -0.19 11.41
CA LEU A 214 -1.68 0.57 12.15
C LEU A 214 -2.76 -0.35 12.74
N SER A 215 -3.23 -1.34 11.99
CA SER A 215 -4.23 -2.30 12.47
C SER A 215 -3.66 -3.18 13.59
N PHE A 216 -2.42 -3.65 13.44
CA PHE A 216 -1.72 -4.48 14.41
C PHE A 216 -1.63 -3.81 15.78
N ARG A 217 -1.36 -2.49 15.80
CA ARG A 217 -1.30 -1.69 17.04
C ARG A 217 -2.57 -1.78 17.88
N TYR A 218 -3.75 -1.80 17.22
CA TYR A 218 -5.05 -1.83 17.92
C TYR A 218 -5.58 -3.25 18.18
N ILE A 219 -5.23 -4.23 17.35
CA ILE A 219 -5.71 -5.61 17.48
C ILE A 219 -4.91 -6.37 18.51
N LEU A 220 -3.58 -6.26 18.49
CA LEU A 220 -2.63 -6.97 19.35
C LEU A 220 -1.63 -6.00 20.01
N PRO A 221 -2.09 -5.05 20.84
CA PRO A 221 -1.24 -3.99 21.38
C PRO A 221 -0.07 -4.51 22.18
N HIS A 222 -0.22 -5.62 22.90
CA HIS A 222 0.87 -6.21 23.68
C HIS A 222 2.01 -6.72 22.78
N GLU A 223 1.68 -7.41 21.67
CA GLU A 223 2.69 -7.91 20.73
C GLU A 223 3.32 -6.76 19.93
N TYR A 224 2.51 -5.75 19.54
CA TYR A 224 3.01 -4.53 18.93
C TYR A 224 4.04 -3.84 19.82
N ASN A 225 3.71 -3.60 21.10
CA ASN A 225 4.58 -2.92 22.06
C ASN A 225 5.89 -3.69 22.34
N LYS A 226 5.88 -5.03 22.30
CA LYS A 226 7.11 -5.82 22.41
C LYS A 226 8.07 -5.56 21.24
N ILE A 227 7.53 -5.55 20.01
CA ILE A 227 8.32 -5.28 18.81
C ILE A 227 8.79 -3.83 18.80
N ASP A 228 7.90 -2.90 19.10
CA ASP A 228 8.19 -1.47 19.15
C ASP A 228 9.31 -1.16 20.16
N LYS A 229 9.20 -1.70 21.37
CA LYS A 229 10.24 -1.57 22.39
C LYS A 229 11.58 -2.10 21.91
N TYR A 230 11.62 -3.31 21.34
CA TYR A 230 12.86 -3.88 20.83
C TYR A 230 13.48 -3.01 19.74
N MET A 231 12.67 -2.54 18.77
CA MET A 231 13.15 -1.70 17.67
C MET A 231 13.67 -0.35 18.17
N ASN A 232 13.01 0.24 19.19
CA ASN A 232 13.44 1.50 19.78
C ASN A 232 14.70 1.33 20.64
N ASP A 233 14.80 0.28 21.46
CA ASP A 233 15.96 -0.01 22.30
C ASP A 233 17.24 -0.26 21.46
N HIS A 234 17.10 -0.78 20.24
CA HIS A 234 18.21 -1.07 19.33
C HIS A 234 18.32 -0.10 18.15
N LYS A 235 17.51 0.96 18.13
CA LYS A 235 17.39 1.88 16.98
C LYS A 235 18.74 2.43 16.51
N GLU A 236 19.52 2.98 17.42
CA GLU A 236 20.83 3.59 17.09
C GLU A 236 21.80 2.58 16.47
N GLN A 237 21.88 1.38 17.07
CA GLN A 237 22.73 0.30 16.58
C GLN A 237 22.30 -0.17 15.18
N LEU A 238 20.98 -0.38 14.98
CA LEU A 238 20.40 -0.82 13.70
C LEU A 238 20.66 0.22 12.60
N TRP A 239 20.44 1.50 12.89
CA TRP A 239 20.70 2.59 11.94
C TRP A 239 22.19 2.78 11.64
N ALA A 240 23.06 2.70 12.64
CA ALA A 240 24.50 2.77 12.44
C ALA A 240 24.98 1.63 11.51
N THR A 241 24.48 0.43 11.71
CA THR A 241 24.77 -0.75 10.85
C THR A 241 24.32 -0.51 9.41
N LEU A 242 23.07 -0.09 9.21
CA LEU A 242 22.53 0.19 7.86
C LEU A 242 23.33 1.29 7.16
N ARG A 243 23.66 2.36 7.88
CA ARG A 243 24.45 3.48 7.35
C ARG A 243 25.86 3.03 6.94
N LYS A 244 26.55 2.28 7.80
CA LYS A 244 27.87 1.71 7.51
C LYS A 244 27.82 0.84 6.25
N PHE A 245 26.83 -0.03 6.16
CA PHE A 245 26.66 -0.92 5.01
C PHE A 245 26.29 -0.15 3.73
N SER A 246 25.41 0.84 3.79
CA SER A 246 25.05 1.70 2.64
C SER A 246 26.26 2.42 2.07
N ILE A 247 27.16 2.92 2.94
CA ILE A 247 28.42 3.57 2.51
C ILE A 247 29.35 2.54 1.83
N LYS A 248 29.47 1.32 2.39
CA LYS A 248 30.26 0.24 1.76
C LYS A 248 29.76 -0.08 0.35
N ILE A 249 28.44 -0.21 0.19
CA ILE A 249 27.81 -0.48 -1.13
C ILE A 249 28.02 0.71 -2.07
N SER A 250 27.80 1.94 -1.63
CA SER A 250 28.01 3.13 -2.48
C SER A 250 29.45 3.20 -3.00
N ASN A 251 30.42 3.03 -2.11
CA ASN A 251 31.84 3.02 -2.49
C ASN A 251 32.17 1.90 -3.46
N LEU A 252 31.61 0.68 -3.22
CA LEU A 252 31.79 -0.47 -4.14
C LEU A 252 31.26 -0.16 -5.53
N LEU A 253 30.09 0.46 -5.65
CA LEU A 253 29.49 0.81 -6.93
C LEU A 253 30.31 1.88 -7.66
N ILE A 254 30.72 2.95 -6.99
CA ILE A 254 31.53 4.03 -7.57
C ILE A 254 32.87 3.49 -8.05
N GLN A 255 33.56 2.66 -7.25
CA GLN A 255 34.84 2.03 -7.63
C GLN A 255 34.73 1.11 -8.86
N ASN A 256 33.54 0.59 -9.14
CA ASN A 256 33.28 -0.26 -10.31
C ASN A 256 32.59 0.50 -11.46
N GLY A 257 32.67 1.82 -11.48
CA GLY A 257 32.29 2.67 -12.60
C GLY A 257 30.81 3.05 -12.68
N PHE A 258 30.06 2.88 -11.59
CA PHE A 258 28.69 3.41 -11.51
C PHE A 258 28.74 4.92 -11.20
N ASP A 259 27.99 5.71 -11.95
CA ASP A 259 27.79 7.12 -11.69
C ASP A 259 26.84 7.30 -10.48
N GLU A 260 27.25 8.11 -9.50
CA GLU A 260 26.48 8.35 -8.28
C GLU A 260 25.09 8.96 -8.56
N SER A 261 24.93 9.69 -9.66
CA SER A 261 23.64 10.26 -10.09
C SER A 261 22.66 9.20 -10.64
N LYS A 262 23.12 7.99 -10.95
CA LYS A 262 22.38 6.91 -11.63
C LYS A 262 21.93 5.78 -10.71
N PHE A 263 22.25 5.86 -9.44
CA PHE A 263 21.75 4.92 -8.45
C PHE A 263 21.32 5.62 -7.17
N GLN A 264 20.42 5.01 -6.45
CA GLN A 264 19.99 5.45 -5.13
C GLN A 264 20.05 4.28 -4.15
N ILE A 265 20.56 4.54 -2.94
CA ILE A 265 20.58 3.56 -1.86
C ILE A 265 19.64 4.04 -0.75
N GLN A 266 18.62 3.24 -0.46
CA GLN A 266 17.68 3.48 0.61
C GLN A 266 17.83 2.41 1.70
N THR A 267 17.78 2.84 2.95
CA THR A 267 17.73 1.92 4.09
C THR A 267 16.27 1.63 4.46
N ARG A 268 16.00 0.41 4.89
CA ARG A 268 14.66 -0.02 5.29
C ARG A 268 14.71 -0.92 6.51
N THR A 269 13.83 -0.67 7.46
CA THR A 269 13.48 -1.63 8.51
C THR A 269 12.21 -2.39 8.11
N LYS A 270 12.10 -3.64 8.56
CA LYS A 270 10.93 -4.47 8.27
C LYS A 270 9.71 -3.96 9.06
N HIS A 271 8.53 -3.99 8.43
CA HIS A 271 7.26 -3.60 9.05
C HIS A 271 6.91 -4.49 10.24
N TYR A 272 6.34 -3.92 11.29
CA TYR A 272 6.08 -4.59 12.57
C TYR A 272 5.15 -5.80 12.43
N TYR A 273 4.07 -5.67 11.66
CA TYR A 273 3.18 -6.80 11.41
C TYR A 273 3.88 -7.94 10.65
N SER A 274 4.75 -7.61 9.70
CA SER A 274 5.56 -8.61 8.98
C SER A 274 6.58 -9.30 9.90
N ILE A 275 7.15 -8.60 10.89
CA ILE A 275 8.00 -9.19 11.92
C ILE A 275 7.17 -10.17 12.76
N TYR A 276 6.02 -9.72 13.27
CA TYR A 276 5.10 -10.53 14.07
C TYR A 276 4.70 -11.83 13.34
N LEU A 277 4.23 -11.73 12.09
CA LEU A 277 3.84 -12.91 11.31
C LEU A 277 5.01 -13.88 11.12
N LYS A 278 6.24 -13.37 10.95
CA LYS A 278 7.42 -14.22 10.81
C LYS A 278 7.78 -14.94 12.10
N MET A 279 7.71 -14.24 13.24
CA MET A 279 7.89 -14.82 14.56
C MET A 279 6.87 -15.95 14.80
N GLN A 280 5.60 -15.70 14.53
CA GLN A 280 4.52 -16.68 14.69
C GLN A 280 4.70 -17.92 13.78
N ARG A 281 4.96 -17.70 12.48
CA ARG A 281 5.08 -18.81 11.51
C ARG A 281 6.29 -19.71 11.77
N LYS A 282 7.38 -19.16 12.29
CA LYS A 282 8.63 -19.89 12.52
C LYS A 282 8.84 -20.30 13.98
N GLY A 283 8.01 -19.82 14.91
CA GLY A 283 8.19 -20.03 16.34
C GLY A 283 9.49 -19.44 16.88
N ILE A 284 9.93 -18.29 16.33
CA ILE A 284 11.22 -17.65 16.66
C ILE A 284 11.00 -16.33 17.40
N SER A 285 12.02 -15.92 18.16
CA SER A 285 12.07 -14.61 18.80
C SER A 285 12.43 -13.49 17.81
N ILE A 286 12.25 -12.22 18.21
CA ILE A 286 12.59 -11.08 17.33
C ILE A 286 14.08 -11.02 17.00
N GLN A 287 14.95 -11.45 17.92
CA GLN A 287 16.41 -11.51 17.72
C GLN A 287 16.81 -12.49 16.62
N GLU A 288 15.99 -13.51 16.36
CA GLU A 288 16.24 -14.53 15.33
C GLU A 288 15.64 -14.16 13.97
N VAL A 289 14.99 -13.00 13.88
CA VAL A 289 14.48 -12.47 12.59
C VAL A 289 15.63 -11.83 11.82
N LEU A 290 16.24 -12.61 10.90
CA LEU A 290 17.48 -12.25 10.19
C LEU A 290 17.33 -11.14 9.14
N ASP A 291 16.12 -10.71 8.79
CA ASP A 291 15.81 -9.70 7.76
C ASP A 291 15.11 -8.47 8.36
N LEU A 292 15.48 -8.10 9.58
CA LEU A 292 15.04 -6.84 10.21
C LEU A 292 15.56 -5.63 9.44
N LEU A 293 16.76 -5.76 8.88
CA LEU A 293 17.48 -4.72 8.16
C LEU A 293 17.55 -5.05 6.67
N ALA A 294 17.22 -4.08 5.85
CA ALA A 294 17.39 -4.19 4.42
C ALA A 294 17.98 -2.90 3.83
N VAL A 295 18.77 -3.06 2.78
CA VAL A 295 19.23 -1.98 1.91
C VAL A 295 18.61 -2.18 0.54
N ARG A 296 18.02 -1.12 0.02
CA ARG A 296 17.44 -1.11 -1.31
C ARG A 296 18.34 -0.32 -2.24
N ILE A 297 18.76 -0.95 -3.33
CA ILE A 297 19.61 -0.36 -4.35
C ILE A 297 18.74 -0.19 -5.60
N ILE A 298 18.55 1.05 -6.02
CA ILE A 298 17.70 1.43 -7.14
C ILE A 298 18.58 1.96 -8.24
N VAL A 299 18.39 1.47 -9.48
CA VAL A 299 19.21 1.79 -10.65
C VAL A 299 18.37 2.06 -11.88
N GLU A 300 18.99 2.57 -12.96
CA GLU A 300 18.26 2.95 -14.18
C GLU A 300 17.76 1.74 -14.98
N ASN A 301 18.55 0.68 -15.10
CA ASN A 301 18.22 -0.44 -16.00
C ASN A 301 18.43 -1.83 -15.39
N THR A 302 17.77 -2.82 -15.97
CA THR A 302 17.78 -4.20 -15.49
C THR A 302 19.16 -4.84 -15.51
N MET A 303 19.99 -4.53 -16.50
CA MET A 303 21.35 -5.10 -16.59
C MET A 303 22.23 -4.65 -15.44
N ASP A 304 22.06 -3.42 -14.99
CA ASP A 304 22.78 -2.90 -13.82
C ASP A 304 22.35 -3.60 -12.53
N CYS A 305 21.09 -4.05 -12.42
CA CYS A 305 20.67 -4.88 -11.29
C CYS A 305 21.50 -6.15 -11.17
N TYR A 306 21.76 -6.85 -12.30
CA TYR A 306 22.57 -8.09 -12.31
C TYR A 306 24.06 -7.81 -12.14
N LYS A 307 24.59 -6.71 -12.68
CA LYS A 307 25.98 -6.29 -12.41
C LYS A 307 26.21 -6.03 -10.91
N ILE A 308 25.28 -5.31 -10.27
CA ILE A 308 25.34 -5.04 -8.83
C ILE A 308 25.24 -6.33 -8.01
N LEU A 309 24.36 -7.24 -8.39
CA LEU A 309 24.30 -8.57 -7.78
C LEU A 309 25.66 -9.28 -7.82
N GLY A 310 26.31 -9.29 -8.99
CA GLY A 310 27.65 -9.85 -9.16
C GLY A 310 28.68 -9.19 -8.26
N LEU A 311 28.69 -7.84 -8.18
CA LEU A 311 29.58 -7.10 -7.29
C LEU A 311 29.33 -7.43 -5.82
N ILE A 312 28.08 -7.52 -5.39
CA ILE A 312 27.73 -7.89 -4.03
C ILE A 312 28.21 -9.31 -3.70
N HIS A 313 27.92 -10.28 -4.56
CA HIS A 313 28.27 -11.69 -4.31
C HIS A 313 29.80 -11.97 -4.38
N THR A 314 30.56 -11.14 -5.07
CA THR A 314 32.05 -11.27 -5.12
C THR A 314 32.74 -10.58 -3.94
N ASN A 315 32.08 -9.62 -3.27
CA ASN A 315 32.67 -8.85 -2.17
C ASN A 315 32.10 -9.20 -0.78
N PHE A 316 30.94 -9.89 -0.72
CA PHE A 316 30.28 -10.30 0.51
C PHE A 316 29.87 -11.77 0.45
N ASN A 317 29.62 -12.40 1.59
CA ASN A 317 29.21 -13.80 1.67
C ASN A 317 27.69 -13.95 1.55
N PRO A 318 27.12 -14.41 0.42
CA PRO A 318 25.68 -14.54 0.26
C PRO A 318 25.13 -15.79 0.95
N LEU A 319 23.93 -15.68 1.52
CA LEU A 319 23.12 -16.81 1.96
C LEU A 319 22.26 -17.30 0.78
N ILE A 320 22.81 -18.24 0.00
CA ILE A 320 22.20 -18.72 -1.25
C ILE A 320 20.77 -19.25 -1.05
N SER A 321 20.48 -19.90 0.08
CA SER A 321 19.12 -20.40 0.41
C SER A 321 18.07 -19.30 0.52
N ARG A 322 18.47 -18.04 0.54
CA ARG A 322 17.59 -16.86 0.62
C ARG A 322 17.61 -15.99 -0.63
N PHE A 323 18.39 -16.38 -1.62
CA PHE A 323 18.40 -15.69 -2.91
C PHE A 323 17.06 -15.86 -3.62
N LYS A 324 16.51 -14.76 -4.16
CA LYS A 324 15.27 -14.76 -4.96
C LYS A 324 15.41 -13.75 -6.09
N ASP A 325 15.16 -14.20 -7.30
CA ASP A 325 15.14 -13.36 -8.49
C ASP A 325 13.71 -13.18 -8.98
N TYR A 326 13.08 -12.10 -8.54
CA TYR A 326 11.75 -11.69 -9.00
C TYR A 326 11.80 -10.75 -10.23
N ILE A 327 13.00 -10.46 -10.79
CA ILE A 327 13.11 -9.81 -12.09
C ILE A 327 12.87 -10.84 -13.18
N ALA A 328 13.56 -12.00 -13.07
CA ALA A 328 13.39 -13.12 -14.01
C ALA A 328 12.02 -13.80 -13.86
N LEU A 329 11.49 -13.88 -12.62
CA LEU A 329 10.21 -14.51 -12.28
C LEU A 329 9.36 -13.57 -11.44
N PRO A 330 8.65 -12.60 -12.07
CA PRO A 330 7.81 -11.63 -11.37
C PRO A 330 6.68 -12.32 -10.58
N LYS A 331 6.31 -11.74 -9.43
CA LYS A 331 5.13 -12.18 -8.70
C LYS A 331 3.82 -11.85 -9.45
N GLN A 332 2.71 -12.48 -9.08
CA GLN A 332 1.39 -12.23 -9.67
C GLN A 332 0.99 -10.74 -9.65
N ASN A 333 1.36 -10.01 -8.61
CA ASN A 333 1.15 -8.56 -8.51
C ASN A 333 2.24 -7.73 -9.20
N ARG A 334 3.04 -8.34 -10.11
CA ARG A 334 4.15 -7.74 -10.87
C ARG A 334 5.28 -7.16 -10.02
N TYR A 335 5.38 -7.56 -8.77
CA TYR A 335 6.52 -7.21 -7.95
C TYR A 335 7.80 -7.79 -8.56
N GLN A 336 8.75 -6.91 -8.89
CA GLN A 336 10.05 -7.25 -9.47
C GLN A 336 11.18 -6.69 -8.63
N THR A 337 12.12 -7.53 -8.22
CA THR A 337 13.35 -7.17 -7.51
C THR A 337 14.24 -8.39 -7.37
N ILE A 338 15.53 -8.21 -7.25
CA ILE A 338 16.45 -9.25 -6.78
C ILE A 338 16.57 -9.11 -5.27
N HIS A 339 16.36 -10.21 -4.54
CA HIS A 339 16.64 -10.29 -3.10
C HIS A 339 17.87 -11.15 -2.89
N THR A 340 18.85 -10.62 -2.20
CA THR A 340 19.99 -11.40 -1.70
C THR A 340 20.23 -11.04 -0.24
N THR A 341 20.44 -12.06 0.58
CA THR A 341 20.80 -11.90 1.98
C THR A 341 22.28 -12.19 2.12
N ILE A 342 23.00 -11.29 2.75
CA ILE A 342 24.46 -11.38 2.86
C ILE A 342 24.91 -11.27 4.32
N PHE A 343 26.06 -11.85 4.58
CA PHE A 343 26.82 -11.68 5.80
C PHE A 343 27.87 -10.57 5.60
N ASP A 344 27.82 -9.53 6.46
CA ASP A 344 28.88 -8.52 6.57
C ASP A 344 29.32 -8.42 8.04
N GLU A 345 30.56 -8.77 8.30
CA GLU A 345 31.12 -8.91 9.66
C GLU A 345 30.27 -9.88 10.53
N SER A 346 29.49 -9.39 11.48
CA SER A 346 28.59 -10.20 12.34
C SER A 346 27.11 -9.94 12.06
N MET A 347 26.78 -9.20 10.99
CA MET A 347 25.40 -8.78 10.72
C MET A 347 24.87 -9.45 9.45
N ILE A 348 23.58 -9.75 9.45
CA ILE A 348 22.84 -10.25 8.30
C ILE A 348 22.00 -9.10 7.75
N ILE A 349 22.19 -8.78 6.47
CA ILE A 349 21.51 -7.69 5.80
C ILE A 349 20.88 -8.21 4.51
N GLU A 350 19.63 -7.89 4.26
CA GLU A 350 18.98 -8.14 2.97
C GLU A 350 19.28 -6.99 2.00
N ALA A 351 19.83 -7.30 0.84
CA ALA A 351 19.93 -6.35 -0.27
C ALA A 351 18.81 -6.60 -1.28
N GLN A 352 18.06 -5.55 -1.60
CA GLN A 352 16.99 -5.53 -2.59
C GLN A 352 17.45 -4.66 -3.77
N ILE A 353 17.58 -5.26 -4.96
CA ILE A 353 18.10 -4.57 -6.14
C ILE A 353 17.00 -4.50 -7.19
N ARG A 354 16.70 -3.31 -7.71
CA ARG A 354 15.63 -3.08 -8.69
C ARG A 354 15.84 -1.78 -9.46
N THR A 355 15.13 -1.60 -10.58
CA THR A 355 15.15 -0.33 -11.30
C THR A 355 14.21 0.70 -10.66
N PHE A 356 14.33 1.99 -11.05
CA PHE A 356 13.40 3.04 -10.61
C PHE A 356 11.96 2.71 -10.99
N ASP A 357 11.70 2.17 -12.18
CA ASP A 357 10.36 1.77 -12.59
C ASP A 357 9.82 0.60 -11.76
N MET A 358 10.63 -0.45 -11.52
CA MET A 358 10.25 -1.55 -10.64
C MET A 358 9.98 -1.07 -9.21
N HIS A 359 10.76 -0.08 -8.74
CA HIS A 359 10.56 0.53 -7.44
C HIS A 359 9.20 1.21 -7.35
N ARG A 360 8.89 2.06 -8.33
CA ARG A 360 7.63 2.81 -8.39
C ARG A 360 6.43 1.85 -8.47
N ILE A 361 6.49 0.85 -9.35
CA ILE A 361 5.43 -0.16 -9.47
C ILE A 361 5.26 -0.95 -8.16
N SER A 362 6.35 -1.30 -7.48
CA SER A 362 6.31 -2.04 -6.21
C SER A 362 5.72 -1.23 -5.05
N GLU A 363 5.96 0.09 -5.00
CA GLU A 363 5.47 0.95 -3.91
C GLU A 363 4.04 1.42 -4.15
N TYR A 364 3.69 1.77 -5.40
CA TYR A 364 2.43 2.45 -5.75
C TYR A 364 1.49 1.59 -6.61
N GLY A 365 1.93 0.43 -7.10
CA GLY A 365 1.09 -0.53 -7.82
C GLY A 365 0.35 0.08 -9.01
N VAL A 366 -0.97 -0.15 -9.06
CA VAL A 366 -1.83 0.40 -10.11
C VAL A 366 -1.79 1.93 -10.18
N ALA A 367 -1.54 2.62 -9.08
CA ALA A 367 -1.47 4.08 -9.04
C ALA A 367 -0.25 4.63 -9.81
N ALA A 368 0.82 3.85 -9.95
CA ALA A 368 2.03 4.25 -10.68
C ALA A 368 1.81 4.44 -12.19
N HIS A 369 0.79 3.81 -12.76
CA HIS A 369 0.57 3.76 -14.21
C HIS A 369 -0.38 4.82 -14.75
N TRP A 370 -1.14 5.54 -13.92
CA TRP A 370 -2.17 6.47 -14.41
C TRP A 370 -1.61 7.72 -15.10
N LYS A 371 -0.39 8.12 -14.79
CA LYS A 371 0.25 9.29 -15.41
C LYS A 371 0.61 9.07 -16.91
N TYR A 372 0.66 7.81 -17.38
CA TYR A 372 1.16 7.43 -18.71
C TYR A 372 0.11 6.70 -19.55
N LYS A 373 -1.18 6.87 -19.26
CA LYS A 373 -2.24 6.28 -20.08
C LYS A 373 -2.32 6.99 -21.44
N GLU A 374 -1.66 6.42 -22.47
CA GLU A 374 -2.14 6.50 -23.84
C GLU A 374 -3.29 5.48 -23.99
N ASP A 375 -4.34 5.87 -24.72
CA ASP A 375 -5.57 5.10 -24.91
C ASP A 375 -5.31 3.64 -25.34
N GLY A 376 -5.87 2.69 -24.62
CA GLY A 376 -5.97 1.28 -25.04
C GLY A 376 -5.17 0.25 -24.25
N TYR A 377 -4.42 0.61 -23.21
CA TYR A 377 -3.71 -0.36 -22.39
C TYR A 377 -4.63 -0.96 -21.31
N SER A 378 -4.99 -2.25 -21.44
CA SER A 378 -5.54 -3.02 -20.33
C SER A 378 -4.48 -3.08 -19.24
N ASN A 379 -4.81 -2.62 -18.02
CA ASN A 379 -3.87 -2.71 -16.89
C ASN A 379 -3.78 -4.19 -16.47
N PRO A 380 -2.66 -4.88 -16.73
CA PRO A 380 -2.56 -6.32 -16.45
C PRO A 380 -2.60 -6.66 -14.95
N ASN A 381 -2.41 -5.66 -14.07
CA ASN A 381 -2.63 -5.83 -12.64
C ASN A 381 -4.12 -6.02 -12.28
N LEU A 382 -5.02 -5.92 -13.26
CA LEU A 382 -6.47 -6.06 -13.09
C LEU A 382 -7.03 -7.33 -13.77
N GLU A 383 -6.19 -8.15 -14.42
CA GLU A 383 -6.63 -9.39 -15.09
C GLU A 383 -7.34 -10.33 -14.11
N TRP A 384 -6.84 -10.45 -12.88
CA TRP A 384 -7.47 -11.23 -11.82
C TRP A 384 -8.90 -10.76 -11.46
N MET A 385 -9.27 -9.50 -11.74
CA MET A 385 -10.64 -9.01 -11.56
C MET A 385 -11.62 -9.62 -12.55
N ASN A 386 -11.13 -10.01 -13.75
CA ASN A 386 -11.95 -10.69 -14.75
C ASN A 386 -12.25 -12.14 -14.30
N ASP A 387 -11.30 -12.78 -13.61
CA ASP A 387 -11.51 -14.12 -13.05
C ASP A 387 -12.63 -14.11 -12.01
N ILE A 388 -12.71 -13.04 -11.20
CA ILE A 388 -13.79 -12.84 -10.23
C ILE A 388 -15.16 -12.66 -10.89
N LYS A 389 -15.21 -12.00 -12.07
CA LYS A 389 -16.48 -11.88 -12.83
C LYS A 389 -17.02 -13.21 -13.32
N MET A 390 -16.12 -14.15 -13.65
CA MET A 390 -16.50 -15.46 -14.19
C MET A 390 -16.98 -16.46 -13.11
N GLN A 391 -16.69 -16.18 -11.83
CA GLN A 391 -17.03 -17.03 -10.69
C GLN A 391 -18.38 -16.64 -10.04
N ASP A 392 -19.44 -16.50 -10.83
CA ASP A 392 -20.79 -16.13 -10.34
C ASP A 392 -21.43 -17.20 -9.40
N SER A 393 -20.80 -18.36 -9.25
CA SER A 393 -21.32 -19.50 -8.47
C SER A 393 -20.68 -19.68 -7.09
N GLU A 394 -19.66 -18.93 -6.73
CA GLU A 394 -19.00 -19.04 -5.43
C GLU A 394 -19.67 -18.16 -4.37
N THR A 395 -19.70 -18.67 -3.12
CA THR A 395 -20.17 -17.87 -1.99
C THR A 395 -19.22 -16.70 -1.71
N PRO A 396 -19.67 -15.60 -1.10
CA PRO A 396 -18.79 -14.50 -0.70
C PRO A 396 -17.64 -14.94 0.19
N GLU A 397 -17.87 -15.98 1.02
CA GLU A 397 -16.89 -16.59 1.91
C GLU A 397 -15.80 -17.32 1.14
N ASP A 398 -16.16 -18.11 0.13
CA ASP A 398 -15.20 -18.84 -0.71
C ASP A 398 -14.29 -17.88 -1.47
N LEU A 399 -14.86 -16.81 -2.03
CA LEU A 399 -14.11 -15.75 -2.69
C LEU A 399 -13.16 -15.04 -1.72
N TYR A 400 -13.63 -14.78 -0.50
CA TYR A 400 -12.83 -14.14 0.53
C TYR A 400 -11.68 -15.05 1.00
N GLU A 401 -11.94 -16.33 1.28
CA GLU A 401 -10.91 -17.30 1.67
C GLU A 401 -9.91 -17.55 0.53
N TYR A 402 -10.36 -17.63 -0.72
CA TYR A 402 -9.49 -17.69 -1.90
C TYR A 402 -8.57 -16.46 -1.99
N ALA A 403 -9.14 -15.26 -1.86
CA ALA A 403 -8.35 -14.04 -1.86
C ALA A 403 -7.35 -14.00 -0.69
N LYS A 404 -7.76 -14.41 0.51
CA LYS A 404 -6.92 -14.47 1.70
C LYS A 404 -5.79 -15.51 1.56
N GLN A 405 -6.09 -16.71 1.08
CA GLN A 405 -5.07 -17.73 0.80
C GLN A 405 -4.04 -17.23 -0.21
N SER A 406 -4.50 -16.62 -1.29
CA SER A 406 -3.63 -16.05 -2.32
C SER A 406 -2.77 -14.86 -1.83
N LEU A 407 -3.17 -14.19 -0.74
CA LEU A 407 -2.45 -13.06 -0.15
C LEU A 407 -1.34 -13.46 0.81
N TYR A 408 -1.53 -14.57 1.53
CA TYR A 408 -0.63 -15.01 2.60
C TYR A 408 0.12 -16.30 2.24
N SER A 409 -0.19 -16.94 1.10
CA SER A 409 0.57 -18.08 0.61
C SER A 409 1.88 -17.60 -0.01
N GLU A 410 2.98 -18.28 0.33
CA GLU A 410 4.20 -18.20 -0.47
C GLU A 410 3.89 -18.87 -1.81
N ASP A 411 4.04 -18.13 -2.90
CA ASP A 411 3.91 -18.71 -4.24
C ASP A 411 5.02 -19.73 -4.49
N ILE A 412 4.68 -20.84 -5.10
CA ILE A 412 5.62 -21.83 -5.61
C ILE A 412 5.70 -21.72 -7.13
N ALA A 413 6.90 -21.82 -7.67
CA ALA A 413 7.10 -21.93 -9.11
C ALA A 413 7.12 -23.41 -9.51
N VAL A 414 6.22 -23.80 -10.40
CA VAL A 414 6.12 -25.15 -10.97
C VAL A 414 6.58 -25.10 -12.42
N TYR A 415 7.46 -26.02 -12.79
CA TYR A 415 8.03 -26.08 -14.12
C TYR A 415 7.41 -27.24 -14.90
N SER A 416 6.89 -26.96 -16.10
CA SER A 416 6.47 -28.02 -17.00
C SER A 416 7.68 -28.68 -17.68
N PRO A 417 7.56 -29.94 -18.17
CA PRO A 417 8.63 -30.58 -18.94
C PRO A 417 9.06 -29.84 -20.23
N LYS A 418 8.21 -28.94 -20.72
CA LYS A 418 8.46 -28.09 -21.90
C LYS A 418 9.07 -26.73 -21.54
N GLY A 419 9.49 -26.51 -20.27
CA GLY A 419 10.09 -25.26 -19.82
C GLY A 419 9.09 -24.14 -19.50
N GLY A 420 7.78 -24.40 -19.53
CA GLY A 420 6.77 -23.44 -19.04
C GLY A 420 6.88 -23.28 -17.53
N ILE A 421 6.74 -22.05 -17.03
CA ILE A 421 6.79 -21.73 -15.61
C ILE A 421 5.39 -21.26 -15.20
N PHE A 422 4.86 -21.87 -14.14
CA PHE A 422 3.55 -21.56 -13.57
C PHE A 422 3.74 -21.18 -12.11
N THR A 423 3.15 -20.07 -11.72
CA THR A 423 3.16 -19.64 -10.32
C THR A 423 1.86 -20.08 -9.67
N LEU A 424 1.96 -20.94 -8.67
CA LEU A 424 0.82 -21.48 -7.93
C LEU A 424 0.95 -21.10 -6.45
N PRO A 425 -0.16 -20.96 -5.69
CA PRO A 425 -0.10 -20.78 -4.26
C PRO A 425 0.48 -22.02 -3.58
N ARG A 426 1.23 -21.84 -2.49
CA ARG A 426 1.77 -22.95 -1.70
C ARG A 426 0.61 -23.79 -1.14
N GLY A 427 0.65 -25.08 -1.40
CA GLY A 427 -0.43 -26.03 -1.07
C GLY A 427 -1.30 -26.37 -2.27
N ALA A 428 -1.09 -25.75 -3.43
CA ALA A 428 -1.71 -26.17 -4.68
C ALA A 428 -1.39 -27.63 -4.99
N THR A 429 -2.37 -28.31 -5.56
CA THR A 429 -2.31 -29.73 -5.95
C THR A 429 -2.02 -29.86 -7.44
N THR A 430 -1.84 -31.07 -7.92
CA THR A 430 -1.67 -31.36 -9.35
C THR A 430 -2.95 -31.04 -10.16
N LEU A 431 -4.09 -30.85 -9.53
CA LEU A 431 -5.34 -30.44 -10.18
C LEU A 431 -5.39 -28.92 -10.42
N ASP A 432 -4.62 -28.16 -9.66
CA ASP A 432 -4.52 -26.70 -9.80
C ASP A 432 -3.50 -26.30 -10.88
N PHE A 433 -2.72 -27.27 -11.40
CA PHE A 433 -1.73 -27.12 -12.47
C PHE A 433 -2.32 -27.41 -13.85
#